data_04740627f38188f4ae9b524c9eda2bd1
#
_entry.id   04740627f38188f4ae9b524c9eda2bd1
#
_cell.length_a   1.000
_cell.length_b   1.000
_cell.length_c   1.000
_cell.angle_alpha   90.00
_cell.angle_beta   90.00
_cell.angle_gamma   90.00
#
_symmetry.space_group_name_H-M   'P 1'
#
loop_
_entity.id
_entity.type
_entity.pdbx_description
1 polymer ?
#
loop_
_entity_poly.entity_id
_entity_poly.type
_entity_poly.pdbx_seq_one_letter_code
_entity_poly.pdbx_strand_id
1 'polypeptide(L)'
;AGSFSERFILPWFNLFCVAMGLFTIAIFGYIAAVFLTGEAKNTPEQRKYSRLSKIFLSSTFAMGLLVFLSAEYNNRHLLADFFGSVLCIISFSLVILLIPVIFYLVNHPKTIYLRIAIGAQVALIIFGWFAMQFPVIIFEKGGTHLTFYNTQAPYATLYQLFIALIVGLI
;
A
#
# COMPACT_ATOMS: atom_id res chain seq x y z
N ALA A 1 15.53 9.46 -32.01
CA ALA A 1 14.50 10.23 -31.28
C ALA A 1 13.23 9.39 -31.25
N GLY A 2 12.89 8.81 -30.09
CA GLY A 2 11.69 7.99 -29.92
C GLY A 2 10.40 8.82 -30.03
N SER A 3 9.31 8.18 -30.44
CA SER A 3 8.00 8.82 -30.57
C SER A 3 7.48 9.30 -29.19
N PHE A 4 6.51 10.23 -29.20
CA PHE A 4 5.88 10.71 -27.95
C PHE A 4 5.35 9.55 -27.08
N SER A 5 4.74 8.54 -27.70
CA SER A 5 4.22 7.38 -27.02
C SER A 5 5.31 6.53 -26.32
N GLU A 6 6.48 6.40 -26.94
CA GLU A 6 7.61 5.65 -26.36
C GLU A 6 8.21 6.36 -25.13
N ARG A 7 8.15 7.68 -25.08
CA ARG A 7 8.73 8.46 -23.98
C ARG A 7 7.78 8.67 -22.82
N PHE A 8 6.48 8.86 -23.09
CA PHE A 8 5.53 9.32 -22.09
C PHE A 8 4.40 8.34 -21.76
N ILE A 9 4.08 7.37 -22.65
CA ILE A 9 2.99 6.44 -22.44
C ILE A 9 3.51 5.04 -22.08
N LEU A 10 4.38 4.46 -22.88
CA LEU A 10 4.85 3.09 -22.70
C LEU A 10 5.57 2.85 -21.36
N PRO A 11 6.34 3.79 -20.76
CA PRO A 11 6.95 3.59 -19.45
C PRO A 11 5.95 3.35 -18.33
N TRP A 12 4.75 3.93 -18.44
CA TRP A 12 3.67 3.83 -17.45
C TRP A 12 2.67 2.72 -17.77
N PHE A 13 2.52 2.36 -19.05
CA PHE A 13 1.55 1.37 -19.49
C PHE A 13 2.21 -0.01 -19.62
N ASN A 14 2.68 -0.52 -18.49
CA ASN A 14 3.21 -1.88 -18.37
C ASN A 14 2.41 -2.69 -17.37
N LEU A 15 2.53 -4.01 -17.44
CA LEU A 15 1.77 -4.94 -16.60
C LEU A 15 1.94 -4.66 -15.10
N PHE A 16 3.16 -4.32 -14.67
CA PHE A 16 3.45 -4.02 -13.29
C PHE A 16 2.73 -2.75 -12.81
N CYS A 17 2.76 -1.67 -13.58
CA CYS A 17 2.08 -0.42 -13.21
C CYS A 17 0.55 -0.60 -13.17
N VAL A 18 -0.02 -1.36 -14.09
CA VAL A 18 -1.45 -1.69 -14.10
C VAL A 18 -1.81 -2.53 -12.87
N ALA A 19 -1.02 -3.54 -12.54
CA ALA A 19 -1.21 -4.38 -11.36
C ALA A 19 -1.14 -3.55 -10.07
N MET A 20 -0.18 -2.63 -9.95
CA MET A 20 -0.06 -1.69 -8.83
C MET A 20 -1.28 -0.78 -8.70
N GLY A 21 -1.78 -0.24 -9.83
CA GLY A 21 -2.99 0.57 -9.84
C GLY A 21 -4.22 -0.20 -9.36
N LEU A 22 -4.42 -1.43 -9.84
CA LEU A 22 -5.51 -2.29 -9.40
C LEU A 22 -5.39 -2.70 -7.93
N PHE A 23 -4.18 -2.99 -7.46
CA PHE A 23 -3.90 -3.25 -6.06
C PHE A 23 -4.26 -2.06 -5.17
N THR A 24 -3.88 -0.86 -5.57
CA THR A 24 -4.19 0.38 -4.86
C THR A 24 -5.70 0.61 -4.79
N ILE A 25 -6.43 0.44 -5.89
CA ILE A 25 -7.90 0.53 -5.94
C ILE A 25 -8.53 -0.49 -4.99
N ALA A 26 -8.03 -1.73 -4.96
CA ALA A 26 -8.54 -2.77 -4.08
C ALA A 26 -8.33 -2.43 -2.60
N ILE A 27 -7.17 -1.90 -2.21
CA ILE A 27 -6.90 -1.43 -0.84
C ILE A 27 -7.86 -0.30 -0.45
N PHE A 28 -8.01 0.72 -1.29
CA PHE A 28 -8.94 1.83 -0.99
C PHE A 28 -10.38 1.36 -0.90
N GLY A 29 -10.82 0.47 -1.79
CA GLY A 29 -12.13 -0.16 -1.72
C GLY A 29 -12.34 -0.94 -0.42
N TYR A 30 -11.31 -1.68 0.02
CA TYR A 30 -11.32 -2.40 1.28
C TYR A 30 -11.48 -1.46 2.48
N ILE A 31 -10.65 -0.42 2.59
CA ILE A 31 -10.72 0.58 3.65
C ILE A 31 -12.11 1.22 3.67
N ALA A 32 -12.60 1.71 2.53
CA ALA A 32 -13.89 2.35 2.41
C ALA A 32 -15.03 1.43 2.86
N ALA A 33 -15.05 0.17 2.40
CA ALA A 33 -16.08 -0.80 2.76
C ALA A 33 -16.11 -1.08 4.27
N VAL A 34 -14.95 -1.15 4.93
CA VAL A 34 -14.89 -1.37 6.36
C VAL A 34 -15.30 -0.14 7.15
N PHE A 35 -14.88 1.06 6.74
CA PHE A 35 -15.35 2.29 7.38
C PHE A 35 -16.88 2.41 7.28
N LEU A 36 -17.46 2.13 6.10
CA LEU A 36 -18.91 2.13 5.90
C LEU A 36 -19.60 1.05 6.74
N THR A 37 -18.97 -0.10 6.97
CA THR A 37 -19.54 -1.12 7.90
C THR A 37 -19.68 -0.58 9.33
N GLY A 38 -18.70 0.24 9.77
CA GLY A 38 -18.73 0.88 11.09
C GLY A 38 -19.72 2.04 11.21
N GLU A 39 -20.06 2.71 10.10
CA GLU A 39 -21.00 3.85 10.05
C GLU A 39 -22.44 3.42 9.78
N ALA A 40 -22.66 2.21 9.27
CA ALA A 40 -24.01 1.73 8.93
C ALA A 40 -24.92 1.66 10.15
N LYS A 41 -26.01 2.41 10.10
CA LYS A 41 -27.02 2.50 11.17
C LYS A 41 -28.00 1.31 11.17
N ASN A 42 -28.17 0.67 10.01
CA ASN A 42 -29.14 -0.40 9.79
C ASN A 42 -28.46 -1.74 9.53
N THR A 43 -29.01 -2.82 10.07
CA THR A 43 -28.50 -4.19 9.90
C THR A 43 -28.36 -4.63 8.43
N PRO A 44 -29.27 -4.30 7.49
CA PRO A 44 -29.13 -4.65 6.08
C PRO A 44 -27.92 -3.97 5.42
N GLU A 45 -27.71 -2.68 5.68
CA GLU A 45 -26.57 -1.91 5.15
C GLU A 45 -25.25 -2.45 5.69
N GLN A 46 -25.20 -2.73 6.99
CA GLN A 46 -24.03 -3.29 7.64
C GLN A 46 -23.63 -4.64 7.01
N ARG A 47 -24.60 -5.53 6.76
CA ARG A 47 -24.35 -6.80 6.08
C ARG A 47 -23.81 -6.60 4.65
N LYS A 48 -24.35 -5.63 3.92
CA LYS A 48 -23.89 -5.28 2.57
C LYS A 48 -22.44 -4.83 2.59
N TYR A 49 -22.08 -3.88 3.45
CA TYR A 49 -20.70 -3.38 3.53
C TYR A 49 -19.72 -4.42 4.10
N SER A 50 -20.13 -5.22 5.05
CA SER A 50 -19.36 -6.36 5.54
C SER A 50 -19.07 -7.39 4.42
N ARG A 51 -20.01 -7.65 3.52
CA ARG A 51 -19.77 -8.49 2.35
C ARG A 51 -18.80 -7.84 1.36
N LEU A 52 -18.96 -6.54 1.12
CA LEU A 52 -18.05 -5.78 0.25
C LEU A 52 -16.63 -5.75 0.81
N SER A 53 -16.45 -5.58 2.12
CA SER A 53 -15.12 -5.59 2.74
C SER A 53 -14.41 -6.93 2.54
N LYS A 54 -15.13 -8.05 2.62
CA LYS A 54 -14.58 -9.39 2.35
C LYS A 54 -14.18 -9.56 0.87
N ILE A 55 -15.01 -9.06 -0.07
CA ILE A 55 -14.71 -9.10 -1.50
C ILE A 55 -13.46 -8.27 -1.80
N PHE A 56 -13.40 -7.03 -1.31
CA PHE A 56 -12.23 -6.18 -1.52
C PHE A 56 -10.97 -6.71 -0.84
N LEU A 57 -11.08 -7.33 0.32
CA LEU A 57 -9.96 -8.00 0.96
C LEU A 57 -9.41 -9.13 0.08
N SER A 58 -10.28 -10.01 -0.43
CA SER A 58 -9.88 -11.07 -1.37
C SER A 58 -9.27 -10.50 -2.65
N SER A 59 -9.84 -9.41 -3.18
CA SER A 59 -9.30 -8.70 -4.35
C SER A 59 -7.93 -8.11 -4.07
N THR A 60 -7.70 -7.56 -2.87
CA THR A 60 -6.40 -7.03 -2.46
C THR A 60 -5.33 -8.13 -2.45
N PHE A 61 -5.66 -9.32 -1.95
CA PHE A 61 -4.73 -10.45 -2.01
C PHE A 61 -4.44 -10.89 -3.44
N ALA A 62 -5.47 -11.04 -4.28
CA ALA A 62 -5.31 -11.43 -5.68
C ALA A 62 -4.47 -10.40 -6.46
N MET A 63 -4.75 -9.11 -6.28
CA MET A 63 -3.99 -8.04 -6.93
C MET A 63 -2.57 -7.92 -6.37
N GLY A 64 -2.37 -8.13 -5.07
CA GLY A 64 -1.04 -8.20 -4.46
C GLY A 64 -0.19 -9.32 -5.07
N LEU A 65 -0.75 -10.51 -5.22
CA LEU A 65 -0.08 -11.61 -5.92
C LEU A 65 0.25 -11.24 -7.37
N LEU A 66 -0.68 -10.60 -8.08
CA LEU A 66 -0.46 -10.13 -9.45
C LEU A 66 0.70 -9.12 -9.53
N VAL A 67 0.84 -8.23 -8.53
CA VAL A 67 1.97 -7.29 -8.45
C VAL A 67 3.29 -8.04 -8.40
N PHE A 68 3.43 -9.04 -7.51
CA PHE A 68 4.65 -9.84 -7.43
C PHE A 68 4.94 -10.61 -8.72
N LEU A 69 3.94 -11.27 -9.30
CA LEU A 69 4.09 -11.99 -10.55
C LEU A 69 4.48 -11.07 -11.72
N SER A 70 3.87 -9.90 -11.82
CA SER A 70 4.17 -8.92 -12.86
C SER A 70 5.56 -8.29 -12.69
N ALA A 71 6.03 -8.16 -11.46
CA ALA A 71 7.37 -7.67 -11.16
C ALA A 71 8.43 -8.66 -11.61
N GLU A 72 8.27 -9.94 -11.28
CA GLU A 72 9.19 -11.00 -11.71
C GLU A 72 9.21 -11.12 -13.25
N TYR A 73 8.04 -11.03 -13.91
CA TYR A 73 7.96 -11.01 -15.38
C TYR A 73 8.75 -9.85 -16.00
N ASN A 74 8.81 -8.70 -15.34
CA ASN A 74 9.57 -7.53 -15.77
C ASN A 74 11.04 -7.52 -15.27
N ASN A 75 11.58 -8.67 -14.82
CA ASN A 75 12.93 -8.80 -14.24
C ASN A 75 13.19 -7.85 -13.07
N ARG A 76 12.17 -7.49 -12.32
CA ARG A 76 12.28 -6.79 -11.05
C ARG A 76 12.17 -7.82 -9.94
N HIS A 77 13.28 -8.22 -9.36
CA HIS A 77 13.37 -9.27 -8.36
C HIS A 77 12.75 -8.88 -7.00
N LEU A 78 11.48 -8.43 -7.02
CA LEU A 78 10.76 -7.98 -5.82
C LEU A 78 10.65 -9.08 -4.76
N LEU A 79 10.57 -10.35 -5.16
CA LEU A 79 10.55 -11.46 -4.21
C LEU A 79 11.87 -11.57 -3.46
N ALA A 80 13.01 -11.40 -4.14
CA ALA A 80 14.32 -11.40 -3.51
C ALA A 80 14.46 -10.23 -2.52
N ASP A 81 14.03 -9.04 -2.91
CA ASP A 81 14.04 -7.85 -2.06
C ASP A 81 13.12 -8.02 -0.84
N PHE A 82 11.94 -8.63 -1.04
CA PHE A 82 10.99 -8.94 0.03
C PHE A 82 11.61 -9.86 1.08
N PHE A 83 12.18 -10.97 0.67
CA PHE A 83 12.82 -11.93 1.58
C PHE A 83 14.16 -11.44 2.12
N GLY A 84 14.79 -10.49 1.47
CA GLY A 84 16.03 -9.83 1.93
C GLY A 84 15.83 -8.83 3.07
N SER A 85 14.60 -8.31 3.25
CA SER A 85 14.30 -7.31 4.27
C SER A 85 13.56 -7.90 5.46
N VAL A 86 14.23 -8.02 6.61
CA VAL A 86 13.62 -8.51 7.85
C VAL A 86 12.43 -7.64 8.27
N LEU A 87 12.53 -6.31 8.11
CA LEU A 87 11.44 -5.38 8.43
C LEU A 87 10.21 -5.60 7.55
N CYS A 88 10.43 -5.93 6.28
CA CYS A 88 9.36 -6.26 5.35
C CYS A 88 8.63 -7.54 5.80
N ILE A 89 9.36 -8.61 6.11
CA ILE A 89 8.80 -9.87 6.58
C ILE A 89 7.98 -9.68 7.86
N ILE A 90 8.51 -8.94 8.84
CA ILE A 90 7.81 -8.65 10.09
C ILE A 90 6.51 -7.88 9.80
N SER A 91 6.58 -6.83 8.99
CA SER A 91 5.41 -6.01 8.64
C SER A 91 4.31 -6.83 7.97
N PHE A 92 4.66 -7.66 6.99
CA PHE A 92 3.70 -8.53 6.30
C PHE A 92 3.15 -9.63 7.21
N SER A 93 3.96 -10.18 8.11
CA SER A 93 3.48 -11.16 9.11
C SER A 93 2.43 -10.53 10.03
N LEU A 94 2.65 -9.30 10.48
CA LEU A 94 1.68 -8.56 11.27
C LEU A 94 0.40 -8.24 10.49
N VAL A 95 0.51 -7.88 9.21
CA VAL A 95 -0.64 -7.68 8.31
C VAL A 95 -1.49 -8.95 8.24
N ILE A 96 -0.87 -10.12 8.06
CA ILE A 96 -1.57 -11.41 8.01
C ILE A 96 -2.25 -11.71 9.35
N LEU A 97 -1.58 -11.48 10.48
CA LEU A 97 -2.16 -11.66 11.82
C LEU A 97 -3.35 -10.74 12.09
N LEU A 98 -3.38 -9.54 11.51
CA LEU A 98 -4.52 -8.63 11.65
C LEU A 98 -5.76 -9.08 10.86
N ILE A 99 -5.63 -9.91 9.83
CA ILE A 99 -6.77 -10.36 9.03
C ILE A 99 -7.86 -11.05 9.86
N PRO A 100 -7.57 -12.10 10.67
CA PRO A 100 -8.60 -12.74 11.48
C PRO A 100 -9.21 -11.78 12.53
N VAL A 101 -8.41 -10.85 13.07
CA VAL A 101 -8.90 -9.82 14.00
C VAL A 101 -9.91 -8.91 13.30
N ILE A 102 -9.61 -8.46 12.10
CA ILE A 102 -10.50 -7.60 11.30
C ILE A 102 -11.78 -8.36 10.92
N PHE A 103 -11.68 -9.65 10.51
CA PHE A 103 -12.86 -10.46 10.25
C PHE A 103 -13.76 -10.63 11.47
N TYR A 104 -13.17 -10.83 12.64
CA TYR A 104 -13.93 -10.89 13.89
C TYR A 104 -14.62 -9.56 14.19
N LEU A 105 -13.90 -8.44 14.06
CA LEU A 105 -14.42 -7.10 14.33
C LEU A 105 -15.50 -6.66 13.32
N VAL A 106 -15.40 -7.07 12.05
CA VAL A 106 -16.43 -6.81 11.02
C VAL A 106 -17.74 -7.54 11.35
N ASN A 107 -17.68 -8.72 11.95
CA ASN A 107 -18.85 -9.45 12.36
C ASN A 107 -19.45 -8.98 13.72
N HIS A 108 -18.61 -8.32 14.53
CA HIS A 108 -19.00 -7.77 15.85
C HIS A 108 -18.58 -6.30 15.90
N PRO A 109 -19.28 -5.39 15.20
CA PRO A 109 -18.76 -4.06 14.92
C PRO A 109 -18.65 -3.19 16.17
N LYS A 110 -17.47 -3.22 16.76
CA LYS A 110 -16.99 -2.19 17.68
C LYS A 110 -16.21 -1.19 16.82
N THR A 111 -16.89 -0.16 16.34
CA THR A 111 -16.46 0.76 15.30
C THR A 111 -15.05 1.31 15.49
N ILE A 112 -14.69 1.69 16.71
CA ILE A 112 -13.39 2.29 17.01
C ILE A 112 -12.24 1.28 16.84
N TYR A 113 -12.39 0.06 17.35
CA TYR A 113 -11.35 -0.97 17.23
C TYR A 113 -11.16 -1.43 15.78
N LEU A 114 -12.26 -1.49 15.02
CA LEU A 114 -12.24 -1.82 13.61
C LEU A 114 -11.44 -0.78 12.79
N ARG A 115 -11.68 0.51 13.06
CA ARG A 115 -10.96 1.61 12.40
C ARG A 115 -9.47 1.59 12.74
N ILE A 116 -9.11 1.37 14.01
CA ILE A 116 -7.72 1.28 14.45
C ILE A 116 -7.03 0.07 13.79
N ALA A 117 -7.67 -1.10 13.77
CA ALA A 117 -7.09 -2.32 13.19
C ALA A 117 -6.80 -2.16 11.69
N ILE A 118 -7.71 -1.54 10.93
CA ILE A 118 -7.50 -1.26 9.51
C ILE A 118 -6.46 -0.18 9.28
N GLY A 119 -6.49 0.91 10.04
CA GLY A 119 -5.47 1.93 9.96
C GLY A 119 -4.07 1.35 10.20
N ALA A 120 -3.94 0.50 11.22
CA ALA A 120 -2.70 -0.21 11.51
C ALA A 120 -2.30 -1.17 10.38
N GLN A 121 -3.25 -1.94 9.81
CA GLN A 121 -2.98 -2.84 8.69
C GLN A 121 -2.46 -2.10 7.48
N VAL A 122 -3.08 -0.99 7.09
CA VAL A 122 -2.65 -0.18 5.95
C VAL A 122 -1.30 0.47 6.20
N ALA A 123 -1.09 1.01 7.40
CA ALA A 123 0.21 1.58 7.78
C ALA A 123 1.33 0.52 7.70
N LEU A 124 1.08 -0.71 8.14
CA LEU A 124 2.03 -1.81 8.03
C LEU A 124 2.31 -2.23 6.58
N ILE A 125 1.30 -2.22 5.70
CA ILE A 125 1.49 -2.51 4.27
C ILE A 125 2.41 -1.44 3.64
N ILE A 126 2.12 -0.15 3.88
CA ILE A 126 2.91 0.96 3.36
C ILE A 126 4.33 0.94 3.93
N PHE A 127 4.46 0.68 5.23
CA PHE A 127 5.77 0.58 5.88
C PHE A 127 6.60 -0.59 5.35
N GLY A 128 5.99 -1.77 5.17
CA GLY A 128 6.64 -2.94 4.58
C GLY A 128 7.13 -2.65 3.16
N TRP A 129 6.30 -2.00 2.35
CA TRP A 129 6.67 -1.57 1.00
C TRP A 129 7.84 -0.58 1.02
N PHE A 130 7.79 0.41 1.90
CA PHE A 130 8.87 1.36 2.10
C PHE A 130 10.18 0.67 2.53
N ALA A 131 10.10 -0.24 3.51
CA ALA A 131 11.26 -0.97 4.01
C ALA A 131 11.93 -1.85 2.95
N MET A 132 11.15 -2.36 1.99
CA MET A 132 11.67 -3.13 0.86
C MET A 132 12.43 -2.27 -0.14
N GLN A 133 11.97 -1.04 -0.39
CA GLN A 133 12.58 -0.13 -1.37
C GLN A 133 13.72 0.72 -0.82
N PHE A 134 13.75 0.93 0.50
CA PHE A 134 14.77 1.78 1.12
C PHE A 134 16.19 1.23 0.88
N PRO A 135 17.19 2.06 0.54
CA PRO A 135 17.17 3.51 0.43
C PRO A 135 16.85 4.06 -0.98
N VAL A 136 16.57 3.22 -1.97
CA VAL A 136 16.40 3.62 -3.37
C VAL A 136 14.97 4.11 -3.61
N ILE A 137 14.81 5.31 -4.18
CA ILE A 137 13.50 5.89 -4.54
C ILE A 137 13.18 5.57 -6.00
N ILE A 138 14.15 5.82 -6.89
CA ILE A 138 13.99 5.64 -8.34
C ILE A 138 15.17 4.87 -8.90
N PHE A 139 14.86 3.78 -9.59
CA PHE A 139 15.86 2.99 -10.32
C PHE A 139 16.10 3.61 -11.70
N GLU A 140 17.32 4.10 -11.95
CA GLU A 140 17.70 4.67 -13.22
C GLU A 140 18.48 3.65 -14.07
N LYS A 141 18.22 3.62 -15.37
CA LYS A 141 18.88 2.69 -16.32
C LYS A 141 20.38 2.92 -16.49
N GLY A 142 20.94 3.98 -15.91
CA GLY A 142 22.35 4.36 -16.02
C GLY A 142 23.24 3.98 -14.83
N GLY A 143 22.72 3.28 -13.83
CA GLY A 143 23.49 2.81 -12.66
C GLY A 143 23.61 3.81 -11.49
N THR A 144 23.24 5.07 -11.68
CA THR A 144 23.13 6.07 -10.60
C THR A 144 21.71 6.13 -10.08
N HIS A 145 21.38 5.29 -9.09
CA HIS A 145 20.04 5.27 -8.50
C HIS A 145 19.81 6.52 -7.64
N LEU A 146 18.59 7.08 -7.73
CA LEU A 146 18.17 8.16 -6.84
C LEU A 146 17.79 7.56 -5.49
N THR A 147 18.54 7.93 -4.46
CA THR A 147 18.32 7.46 -3.09
C THR A 147 17.83 8.59 -2.20
N PHE A 148 17.24 8.25 -1.06
CA PHE A 148 16.87 9.23 -0.05
C PHE A 148 18.05 10.11 0.39
N TYR A 149 19.28 9.59 0.32
CA TYR A 149 20.48 10.32 0.77
C TYR A 149 20.99 11.34 -0.25
N ASN A 150 20.87 11.06 -1.55
CA ASN A 150 21.40 11.94 -2.60
C ASN A 150 20.36 12.90 -3.20
N THR A 151 19.06 12.71 -2.87
CA THR A 151 17.96 13.55 -3.38
C THR A 151 17.23 14.31 -2.28
N GLN A 152 17.68 14.19 -1.02
CA GLN A 152 17.04 14.91 0.08
C GLN A 152 17.20 16.44 -0.05
N ALA A 153 16.15 17.17 0.30
CA ALA A 153 16.21 18.62 0.36
C ALA A 153 17.20 19.09 1.48
N PRO A 154 17.74 20.31 1.38
CA PRO A 154 18.57 20.88 2.44
C PRO A 154 17.90 20.80 3.81
N TYR A 155 18.70 20.54 4.85
CA TYR A 155 18.21 20.35 6.22
C TYR A 155 17.25 21.45 6.70
N ALA A 156 17.54 22.71 6.34
CA ALA A 156 16.67 23.86 6.70
C ALA A 156 15.25 23.70 6.14
N THR A 157 15.11 23.24 4.89
CA THR A 157 13.82 23.01 4.24
C THR A 157 13.07 21.85 4.90
N LEU A 158 13.76 20.75 5.19
CA LEU A 158 13.16 19.58 5.87
C LEU A 158 12.66 19.95 7.27
N TYR A 159 13.43 20.75 8.00
CA TYR A 159 13.06 21.21 9.34
C TYR A 159 11.81 22.10 9.32
N GLN A 160 11.74 23.06 8.40
CA GLN A 160 10.56 23.91 8.23
C GLN A 160 9.32 23.11 7.86
N LEU A 161 9.48 22.12 6.97
CA LEU A 161 8.39 21.23 6.53
C LEU A 161 7.92 20.35 7.68
N PHE A 162 8.83 19.86 8.53
CA PHE A 162 8.50 19.09 9.72
C PHE A 162 7.68 19.93 10.74
N ILE A 163 8.09 21.18 11.00
CA ILE A 163 7.32 22.08 11.85
C ILE A 163 5.93 22.35 11.27
N ALA A 164 5.85 22.65 9.97
CA ALA A 164 4.57 22.90 9.31
C ALA A 164 3.62 21.69 9.38
N LEU A 165 4.16 20.47 9.29
CA LEU A 165 3.41 19.22 9.44
C LEU A 165 2.86 19.07 10.86
N ILE A 166 3.66 19.32 11.90
CA ILE A 166 3.22 19.25 13.29
C ILE A 166 2.12 20.28 13.55
N VAL A 167 2.31 21.52 13.10
CA VAL A 167 1.32 22.60 13.29
C VAL A 167 0.02 22.31 12.50
N GLY A 168 0.11 21.70 11.34
CA GLY A 168 -1.05 21.34 10.54
C GLY A 168 -1.82 20.09 11.00
N LEU A 169 -1.25 19.30 11.92
CA LEU A 169 -1.87 18.12 12.53
C LEU A 169 -2.66 18.44 13.83
N ILE A 170 -2.47 19.63 14.39
CA ILE A 170 -3.20 20.15 15.57
C ILE A 170 -4.43 20.94 15.12
#